data_2bb58c9bc4d9faf50e21f1e6ced88ac1
#
_entry.id   2bb58c9bc4d9faf50e21f1e6ced88ac1
#
_cell.length_a   1.000
_cell.length_b   1.000
_cell.length_c   1.000
_cell.angle_alpha   90.00
_cell.angle_beta   90.00
_cell.angle_gamma   90.00
#
_symmetry.space_group_name_H-M   'P 1'
#
loop_
_entity.id
_entity.type
_entity.pdbx_description
1 polymer ?
#
loop_
_entity_poly.entity_id
_entity_poly.type
_entity_poly.pdbx_seq_one_letter_code
_entity_poly.pdbx_strand_id
1 'polypeptide(L)'
;MLITTTNELRLYSPANAIDAIETLTGFIDSSEHDFLEEKLGKDLFVLLQKYYRGLGEAGIMTLIESIQRNETLLPYSQLLMLAQRCVCFDALGRAIDMQAISVNGSGVNVATSDDYGKADKDAISAYKQTCYKESHSAVNRLLIVLEEWMREVASVTEEGKDTDEYREKKEITDAWQKSRYFFLVGSLLIPSAQVLQEYVNIYDNREKYITLLPDLRYIQEDILAPVVGEDLLDFLTDNAIKGTKDKKFARLIHRLRKAMVKHLIARTNFLKLSAPDLATVHNEAVLMVNNCVDYIRMYQSDFISLAKNAMEASPIYDASAKKVREPYEPTFKNNEDGNVMFVIPALS
;
A
#
# COMPACT_ATOMS: atom_id res chain seq x y z
N MET A 1 -25.67 -9.73 -0.75
CA MET A 1 -25.02 -9.92 -2.06
C MET A 1 -24.90 -8.56 -2.74
N LEU A 2 -23.78 -8.36 -3.47
CA LEU A 2 -23.50 -7.15 -4.28
C LEU A 2 -23.79 -7.37 -5.77
N ILE A 3 -24.09 -8.58 -6.18
CA ILE A 3 -24.48 -8.97 -7.54
C ILE A 3 -25.71 -9.86 -7.41
N THR A 4 -26.83 -9.45 -8.00
CA THR A 4 -28.10 -10.20 -7.93
C THR A 4 -28.73 -10.46 -9.30
N THR A 5 -28.19 -9.85 -10.36
CA THR A 5 -28.73 -9.99 -11.71
C THR A 5 -27.69 -10.44 -12.73
N THR A 6 -28.15 -11.19 -13.74
CA THR A 6 -27.27 -11.60 -14.86
C THR A 6 -26.73 -10.41 -15.64
N ASN A 7 -27.46 -9.29 -15.69
CA ASN A 7 -27.02 -8.08 -16.38
C ASN A 7 -25.79 -7.44 -15.69
N GLU A 8 -25.72 -7.50 -14.35
CA GLU A 8 -24.54 -7.04 -13.61
C GLU A 8 -23.31 -7.89 -13.92
N LEU A 9 -23.47 -9.22 -13.96
CA LEU A 9 -22.36 -10.11 -14.34
C LEU A 9 -21.84 -9.84 -15.76
N ARG A 10 -22.76 -9.58 -16.70
CA ARG A 10 -22.43 -9.29 -18.12
C ARG A 10 -21.68 -8.00 -18.30
N LEU A 11 -21.69 -7.07 -17.35
CA LEU A 11 -20.84 -5.87 -17.40
C LEU A 11 -19.34 -6.20 -17.35
N TYR A 12 -18.97 -7.28 -16.65
CA TYR A 12 -17.59 -7.59 -16.34
C TYR A 12 -17.05 -8.80 -17.10
N SER A 13 -17.90 -9.77 -17.37
CA SER A 13 -17.54 -11.00 -18.08
C SER A 13 -18.14 -11.01 -19.48
N PRO A 14 -17.39 -11.37 -20.53
CA PRO A 14 -17.89 -11.60 -21.88
C PRO A 14 -18.73 -12.90 -21.90
N ALA A 15 -19.79 -12.93 -21.12
CA ALA A 15 -20.56 -14.13 -20.86
C ALA A 15 -21.65 -14.35 -21.90
N ASN A 16 -21.30 -14.99 -23.02
CA ASN A 16 -22.29 -15.75 -23.79
C ASN A 16 -22.79 -17.01 -23.05
N ALA A 17 -22.21 -17.30 -21.86
CA ALA A 17 -22.35 -18.56 -21.15
C ALA A 17 -23.03 -18.48 -19.78
N ILE A 18 -23.42 -17.30 -19.29
CA ILE A 18 -24.16 -17.20 -18.03
C ILE A 18 -25.62 -16.99 -18.35
N ASP A 19 -26.36 -18.10 -18.53
CA ASP A 19 -27.79 -18.07 -18.83
C ASP A 19 -28.62 -17.76 -17.56
N ALA A 20 -28.08 -18.11 -16.37
CA ALA A 20 -28.78 -17.89 -15.11
C ALA A 20 -27.78 -17.61 -13.97
N ILE A 21 -27.99 -16.50 -13.25
CA ILE A 21 -27.18 -16.12 -12.09
C ILE A 21 -27.30 -17.14 -10.94
N GLU A 22 -28.42 -17.85 -10.87
CA GLU A 22 -28.70 -18.82 -9.83
C GLU A 22 -27.64 -19.91 -9.72
N THR A 23 -27.00 -20.27 -10.84
CA THR A 23 -25.91 -21.26 -10.88
C THR A 23 -24.63 -20.75 -10.24
N LEU A 24 -24.49 -19.44 -10.11
CA LEU A 24 -23.32 -18.77 -9.54
C LEU A 24 -23.54 -18.19 -8.14
N THR A 25 -24.79 -18.17 -7.65
CA THR A 25 -25.15 -17.50 -6.39
C THR A 25 -24.27 -17.94 -5.21
N GLY A 26 -24.03 -19.26 -5.04
CA GLY A 26 -23.20 -19.76 -3.95
C GLY A 26 -21.72 -19.36 -4.09
N PHE A 27 -21.20 -19.24 -5.31
CA PHE A 27 -19.84 -18.80 -5.56
C PHE A 27 -19.71 -17.29 -5.38
N ILE A 28 -20.73 -16.52 -5.75
CA ILE A 28 -20.79 -15.06 -5.51
C ILE A 28 -20.77 -14.80 -4.01
N ASP A 29 -21.61 -15.50 -3.23
CA ASP A 29 -21.65 -15.37 -1.77
C ASP A 29 -20.30 -15.70 -1.13
N SER A 30 -19.69 -16.81 -1.51
CA SER A 30 -18.34 -17.18 -1.05
C SER A 30 -17.28 -16.13 -1.44
N SER A 31 -17.33 -15.60 -2.65
CA SER A 31 -16.40 -14.57 -3.11
C SER A 31 -16.58 -13.25 -2.37
N GLU A 32 -17.82 -12.89 -2.03
CA GLU A 32 -18.08 -11.69 -1.24
C GLU A 32 -17.52 -11.81 0.18
N HIS A 33 -17.72 -12.93 0.86
CA HIS A 33 -17.35 -13.09 2.25
C HIS A 33 -15.90 -13.55 2.45
N ASP A 34 -15.42 -14.52 1.66
CA ASP A 34 -14.07 -15.08 1.84
C ASP A 34 -12.99 -14.24 1.17
N PHE A 35 -13.33 -13.47 0.12
CA PHE A 35 -12.36 -12.73 -0.66
C PHE A 35 -12.50 -11.22 -0.53
N LEU A 36 -13.67 -10.64 -0.86
CA LEU A 36 -13.84 -9.18 -0.87
C LEU A 36 -13.94 -8.59 0.55
N GLU A 37 -14.74 -9.18 1.44
CA GLU A 37 -14.88 -8.70 2.83
C GLU A 37 -13.53 -8.73 3.56
N GLU A 38 -12.69 -9.74 3.28
CA GLU A 38 -11.33 -9.78 3.80
C GLU A 38 -10.51 -8.53 3.42
N LYS A 39 -10.65 -8.01 2.20
CA LYS A 39 -9.87 -6.88 1.69
C LYS A 39 -10.42 -5.52 2.13
N LEU A 40 -11.74 -5.39 2.17
CA LEU A 40 -12.41 -4.14 2.55
C LEU A 40 -12.53 -3.98 4.08
N GLY A 41 -12.61 -5.08 4.80
CA GLY A 41 -13.03 -5.13 6.19
C GLY A 41 -14.55 -5.07 6.33
N LYS A 42 -15.03 -5.61 7.46
CA LYS A 42 -16.46 -5.80 7.71
C LYS A 42 -17.27 -4.51 7.65
N ASP A 43 -16.76 -3.43 8.22
CA ASP A 43 -17.51 -2.17 8.32
C ASP A 43 -17.79 -1.57 6.94
N LEU A 44 -16.75 -1.50 6.08
CA LEU A 44 -16.90 -0.98 4.73
C LEU A 44 -17.75 -1.93 3.87
N PHE A 45 -17.57 -3.23 4.02
CA PHE A 45 -18.37 -4.22 3.29
C PHE A 45 -19.88 -4.10 3.62
N VAL A 46 -20.23 -3.94 4.91
CA VAL A 46 -21.62 -3.72 5.34
C VAL A 46 -22.20 -2.41 4.80
N LEU A 47 -21.40 -1.33 4.80
CA LEU A 47 -21.83 -0.06 4.19
C LEU A 47 -22.12 -0.23 2.70
N LEU A 48 -21.26 -0.92 1.98
CA LEU A 48 -21.44 -1.18 0.56
C LEU A 48 -22.67 -2.04 0.27
N GLN A 49 -22.92 -3.08 1.08
CA GLN A 49 -24.15 -3.90 0.99
C GLN A 49 -25.40 -3.07 1.28
N LYS A 50 -25.35 -2.17 2.26
CA LYS A 50 -26.48 -1.27 2.59
C LYS A 50 -26.76 -0.32 1.42
N TYR A 51 -25.72 0.26 0.84
CA TYR A 51 -25.84 1.10 -0.34
C TYR A 51 -26.49 0.34 -1.51
N TYR A 52 -25.96 -0.83 -1.84
CA TYR A 52 -26.51 -1.67 -2.93
C TYR A 52 -27.99 -2.01 -2.74
N ARG A 53 -28.39 -2.42 -1.53
CA ARG A 53 -29.80 -2.68 -1.22
C ARG A 53 -30.69 -1.44 -1.34
N GLY A 54 -30.13 -0.26 -1.04
CA GLY A 54 -30.83 1.02 -1.16
C GLY A 54 -31.10 1.45 -2.60
N LEU A 55 -30.33 0.96 -3.57
CA LEU A 55 -30.56 1.28 -4.99
C LEU A 55 -31.88 0.70 -5.52
N GLY A 56 -32.27 -0.52 -5.08
CA GLY A 56 -33.38 -1.25 -5.67
C GLY A 56 -33.16 -1.57 -7.15
N GLU A 57 -34.12 -2.24 -7.79
CA GLU A 57 -33.98 -2.65 -9.20
C GLU A 57 -33.77 -1.47 -10.15
N ALA A 58 -34.54 -0.38 -9.98
CA ALA A 58 -34.43 0.79 -10.83
C ALA A 58 -33.06 1.49 -10.71
N GLY A 59 -32.53 1.61 -9.49
CA GLY A 59 -31.22 2.20 -9.27
C GLY A 59 -30.07 1.35 -9.82
N ILE A 60 -30.18 0.01 -9.73
CA ILE A 60 -29.23 -0.93 -10.34
C ILE A 60 -29.22 -0.77 -11.86
N MET A 61 -30.39 -0.69 -12.50
CA MET A 61 -30.48 -0.50 -13.95
C MET A 61 -29.87 0.85 -14.37
N THR A 62 -30.17 1.92 -13.64
CA THR A 62 -29.56 3.24 -13.88
C THR A 62 -28.04 3.19 -13.76
N LEU A 63 -27.51 2.52 -12.73
CA LEU A 63 -26.07 2.35 -12.54
C LEU A 63 -25.44 1.59 -13.71
N ILE A 64 -26.06 0.49 -14.18
CA ILE A 64 -25.61 -0.26 -15.35
C ILE A 64 -25.52 0.65 -16.58
N GLU A 65 -26.55 1.45 -16.85
CA GLU A 65 -26.55 2.40 -17.97
C GLU A 65 -25.45 3.45 -17.83
N SER A 66 -25.25 4.03 -16.66
CA SER A 66 -24.19 5.01 -16.41
C SER A 66 -22.80 4.41 -16.62
N ILE A 67 -22.57 3.17 -16.19
CA ILE A 67 -21.32 2.45 -16.45
C ILE A 67 -21.11 2.24 -17.97
N GLN A 68 -22.14 1.80 -18.68
CA GLN A 68 -22.07 1.58 -20.13
C GLN A 68 -21.81 2.86 -20.93
N ARG A 69 -22.35 3.99 -20.45
CA ARG A 69 -22.13 5.32 -21.04
C ARG A 69 -20.82 5.98 -20.59
N ASN A 70 -20.05 5.33 -19.70
CA ASN A 70 -18.83 5.86 -19.12
C ASN A 70 -19.03 7.22 -18.43
N GLU A 71 -20.15 7.37 -17.72
CA GLU A 71 -20.46 8.56 -16.95
C GLU A 71 -19.61 8.62 -15.65
N THR A 72 -19.44 9.83 -15.10
CA THR A 72 -18.77 10.01 -13.80
C THR A 72 -19.68 9.48 -12.69
N LEU A 73 -19.19 8.53 -11.93
CA LEU A 73 -19.93 7.89 -10.84
C LEU A 73 -19.62 8.58 -9.50
N LEU A 74 -20.60 8.66 -8.62
CA LEU A 74 -20.38 9.00 -7.22
C LEU A 74 -19.54 7.93 -6.51
N PRO A 75 -18.86 8.26 -5.41
CA PRO A 75 -17.91 7.35 -4.76
C PRO A 75 -18.47 5.99 -4.39
N TYR A 76 -19.68 5.92 -3.82
CA TYR A 76 -20.31 4.62 -3.52
C TYR A 76 -20.59 3.80 -4.78
N SER A 77 -21.08 4.43 -5.84
CA SER A 77 -21.31 3.76 -7.13
C SER A 77 -20.01 3.27 -7.75
N GLN A 78 -18.95 4.07 -7.69
CA GLN A 78 -17.64 3.70 -8.19
C GLN A 78 -17.03 2.55 -7.39
N LEU A 79 -17.16 2.58 -6.05
CA LEU A 79 -16.69 1.50 -5.19
C LEU A 79 -17.45 0.21 -5.46
N LEU A 80 -18.79 0.30 -5.61
CA LEU A 80 -19.64 -0.85 -5.93
C LEU A 80 -19.25 -1.48 -7.27
N MET A 81 -19.04 -0.68 -8.30
CA MET A 81 -18.59 -1.17 -9.62
C MET A 81 -17.25 -1.93 -9.51
N LEU A 82 -16.27 -1.40 -8.78
CA LEU A 82 -14.99 -2.05 -8.57
C LEU A 82 -15.14 -3.34 -7.75
N ALA A 83 -15.95 -3.32 -6.70
CA ALA A 83 -16.22 -4.47 -5.85
C ALA A 83 -16.92 -5.60 -6.62
N GLN A 84 -17.94 -5.28 -7.41
CA GLN A 84 -18.63 -6.24 -8.27
C GLN A 84 -17.67 -6.89 -9.27
N ARG A 85 -16.74 -6.13 -9.85
CA ARG A 85 -15.73 -6.69 -10.74
C ARG A 85 -14.83 -7.71 -10.03
N CYS A 86 -14.42 -7.41 -8.79
CA CYS A 86 -13.62 -8.34 -7.98
C CYS A 86 -14.36 -9.66 -7.75
N VAL A 87 -15.60 -9.55 -7.27
CA VAL A 87 -16.48 -10.69 -6.95
C VAL A 87 -16.82 -11.51 -8.20
N CYS A 88 -17.14 -10.85 -9.31
CA CYS A 88 -17.48 -11.51 -10.57
C CYS A 88 -16.38 -12.47 -11.02
N PHE A 89 -15.15 -11.99 -11.12
CA PHE A 89 -14.04 -12.82 -11.59
C PHE A 89 -13.61 -13.89 -10.59
N ASP A 90 -13.65 -13.62 -9.28
CA ASP A 90 -13.35 -14.64 -8.27
C ASP A 90 -14.41 -15.74 -8.24
N ALA A 91 -15.69 -15.37 -8.30
CA ALA A 91 -16.79 -16.32 -8.37
C ALA A 91 -16.74 -17.22 -9.62
N LEU A 92 -16.44 -16.64 -10.77
CA LEU A 92 -16.20 -17.40 -12.00
C LEU A 92 -15.05 -18.38 -11.85
N GLY A 93 -13.90 -17.92 -11.31
CA GLY A 93 -12.75 -18.79 -11.07
C GLY A 93 -13.04 -19.97 -10.14
N ARG A 94 -13.87 -19.76 -9.11
CA ARG A 94 -14.34 -20.80 -8.18
C ARG A 94 -15.34 -21.77 -8.85
N ALA A 95 -16.22 -21.25 -9.69
CA ALA A 95 -17.29 -22.03 -10.34
C ALA A 95 -16.78 -23.01 -11.39
N ILE A 96 -15.69 -22.68 -12.09
CA ILE A 96 -15.19 -23.44 -13.26
C ILE A 96 -15.02 -24.91 -12.97
N ASP A 97 -14.33 -25.28 -11.87
CA ASP A 97 -14.06 -26.68 -11.55
C ASP A 97 -15.35 -27.45 -11.22
N MET A 98 -16.31 -26.79 -10.59
CA MET A 98 -17.57 -27.41 -10.19
C MET A 98 -18.55 -27.53 -11.38
N GLN A 99 -18.54 -26.57 -12.28
CA GLN A 99 -19.37 -26.60 -13.50
C GLN A 99 -18.85 -27.60 -14.54
N ALA A 100 -17.54 -27.89 -14.53
CA ALA A 100 -16.96 -28.92 -15.39
C ALA A 100 -17.36 -30.34 -14.97
N ILE A 101 -17.97 -30.51 -13.78
CA ILE A 101 -18.30 -31.80 -13.17
C ILE A 101 -19.80 -31.84 -12.92
N SER A 102 -20.45 -32.91 -13.34
CA SER A 102 -21.85 -33.23 -13.02
C SER A 102 -21.88 -34.32 -11.95
N VAL A 103 -22.59 -34.06 -10.84
CA VAL A 103 -22.81 -35.02 -9.76
C VAL A 103 -24.28 -35.45 -9.80
N ASN A 104 -24.52 -36.73 -10.04
CA ASN A 104 -25.85 -37.30 -10.06
C ASN A 104 -25.87 -38.64 -9.34
N GLY A 105 -27.05 -39.29 -9.31
CA GLY A 105 -27.22 -40.59 -8.64
C GLY A 105 -26.35 -41.74 -9.17
N SER A 106 -25.70 -41.58 -10.33
CA SER A 106 -24.76 -42.54 -10.91
C SER A 106 -23.31 -42.20 -10.58
N GLY A 107 -23.05 -41.13 -9.83
CA GLY A 107 -21.68 -40.70 -9.41
C GLY A 107 -21.27 -39.36 -9.97
N VAL A 108 -19.94 -39.16 -10.02
CA VAL A 108 -19.31 -37.94 -10.54
C VAL A 108 -18.98 -38.14 -12.01
N ASN A 109 -19.57 -37.32 -12.87
CA ASN A 109 -19.38 -37.37 -14.32
C ASN A 109 -18.83 -36.04 -14.83
N VAL A 110 -18.16 -36.04 -15.96
CA VAL A 110 -17.76 -34.81 -16.65
C VAL A 110 -18.99 -34.27 -17.39
N ALA A 111 -19.33 -33.00 -17.17
CA ALA A 111 -20.40 -32.35 -17.89
C ALA A 111 -20.08 -32.33 -19.40
N THR A 112 -20.99 -32.88 -20.21
CA THR A 112 -20.89 -32.87 -21.68
C THR A 112 -22.18 -32.29 -22.23
N SER A 113 -22.05 -31.38 -23.20
CA SER A 113 -23.14 -30.88 -24.01
C SER A 113 -23.00 -31.45 -25.42
N ASP A 114 -24.11 -31.80 -26.04
CA ASP A 114 -24.14 -32.32 -27.42
C ASP A 114 -23.69 -31.25 -28.44
N ASP A 115 -23.78 -29.96 -28.09
CA ASP A 115 -23.49 -28.83 -28.97
C ASP A 115 -22.07 -28.30 -28.86
N TYR A 116 -21.34 -28.65 -27.78
CA TYR A 116 -19.97 -28.16 -27.52
C TYR A 116 -19.04 -29.29 -27.15
N GLY A 117 -17.88 -29.38 -27.82
CA GLY A 117 -16.80 -30.28 -27.43
C GLY A 117 -16.27 -29.96 -26.04
N LYS A 118 -15.77 -30.98 -25.33
CA LYS A 118 -15.10 -30.80 -24.03
C LYS A 118 -13.95 -29.82 -24.17
N ALA A 119 -13.91 -28.80 -23.29
CA ALA A 119 -12.72 -27.99 -23.15
C ALA A 119 -11.56 -28.86 -22.64
N ASP A 120 -10.39 -28.70 -23.20
CA ASP A 120 -9.18 -29.35 -22.73
C ASP A 120 -8.84 -28.89 -21.32
N LYS A 121 -8.24 -29.77 -20.51
CA LYS A 121 -7.84 -29.49 -19.12
C LYS A 121 -6.95 -28.27 -19.01
N ASP A 122 -6.06 -28.07 -19.99
CA ASP A 122 -5.15 -26.95 -20.01
C ASP A 122 -5.91 -25.63 -20.32
N ALA A 123 -6.91 -25.65 -21.19
CA ALA A 123 -7.77 -24.50 -21.45
C ALA A 123 -8.61 -24.11 -20.23
N ILE A 124 -9.17 -25.09 -19.51
CA ILE A 124 -9.90 -24.87 -18.24
C ILE A 124 -8.98 -24.23 -17.20
N SER A 125 -7.78 -24.76 -17.03
CA SER A 125 -6.78 -24.25 -16.09
C SER A 125 -6.34 -22.81 -16.45
N ALA A 126 -6.09 -22.56 -17.74
CA ALA A 126 -5.71 -21.23 -18.23
C ALA A 126 -6.82 -20.19 -18.01
N TYR A 127 -8.09 -20.55 -18.30
CA TYR A 127 -9.21 -19.66 -18.06
C TYR A 127 -9.41 -19.37 -16.57
N LYS A 128 -9.32 -20.38 -15.71
CA LYS A 128 -9.36 -20.23 -14.26
C LYS A 128 -8.29 -19.29 -13.74
N GLN A 129 -7.03 -19.47 -14.19
CA GLN A 129 -5.92 -18.57 -13.83
C GLN A 129 -6.17 -17.14 -14.32
N THR A 130 -6.78 -16.98 -15.49
CA THR A 130 -7.15 -15.66 -16.02
C THR A 130 -8.21 -15.00 -15.11
N CYS A 131 -9.23 -15.72 -14.68
CA CYS A 131 -10.25 -15.21 -13.77
C CYS A 131 -9.62 -14.72 -12.45
N TYR A 132 -8.77 -15.53 -11.82
CA TYR A 132 -8.08 -15.10 -10.58
C TYR A 132 -7.15 -13.91 -10.81
N LYS A 133 -6.42 -13.88 -11.92
CA LYS A 133 -5.56 -12.73 -12.27
C LYS A 133 -6.38 -11.45 -12.42
N GLU A 134 -7.53 -11.51 -13.11
CA GLU A 134 -8.42 -10.36 -13.26
C GLU A 134 -9.05 -9.94 -11.93
N SER A 135 -9.44 -10.90 -11.08
CA SER A 135 -9.95 -10.61 -9.74
C SER A 135 -8.92 -9.87 -8.89
N HIS A 136 -7.69 -10.37 -8.79
CA HIS A 136 -6.62 -9.70 -8.05
C HIS A 136 -6.23 -8.34 -8.64
N SER A 137 -6.26 -8.21 -9.97
CA SER A 137 -6.06 -6.92 -10.64
C SER A 137 -7.16 -5.91 -10.27
N ALA A 138 -8.41 -6.37 -10.21
CA ALA A 138 -9.54 -5.55 -9.81
C ALA A 138 -9.44 -5.12 -8.34
N VAL A 139 -9.05 -6.03 -7.42
CA VAL A 139 -8.77 -5.71 -6.02
C VAL A 139 -7.67 -4.65 -5.91
N ASN A 140 -6.57 -4.83 -6.62
CA ASN A 140 -5.49 -3.85 -6.59
C ASN A 140 -5.97 -2.46 -7.02
N ARG A 141 -6.77 -2.39 -8.09
CA ARG A 141 -7.37 -1.12 -8.55
C ARG A 141 -8.31 -0.52 -7.52
N LEU A 142 -9.14 -1.34 -6.88
CA LEU A 142 -10.03 -0.90 -5.80
C LEU A 142 -9.25 -0.30 -4.64
N LEU A 143 -8.18 -0.97 -4.20
CA LEU A 143 -7.32 -0.49 -3.11
C LEU A 143 -6.58 0.80 -3.48
N ILE A 144 -6.16 0.97 -4.75
CA ILE A 144 -5.58 2.23 -5.26
C ILE A 144 -6.58 3.37 -5.11
N VAL A 145 -7.82 3.18 -5.53
CA VAL A 145 -8.87 4.21 -5.45
C VAL A 145 -9.15 4.59 -3.99
N LEU A 146 -9.23 3.63 -3.08
CA LEU A 146 -9.40 3.90 -1.65
C LEU A 146 -8.21 4.70 -1.08
N GLU A 147 -7.00 4.39 -1.48
CA GLU A 147 -5.78 5.11 -1.10
C GLU A 147 -5.78 6.55 -1.64
N GLU A 148 -6.24 6.77 -2.87
CA GLU A 148 -6.40 8.09 -3.47
C GLU A 148 -7.45 8.91 -2.73
N TRP A 149 -8.61 8.35 -2.44
CA TRP A 149 -9.65 9.03 -1.68
C TRP A 149 -9.22 9.41 -0.26
N MET A 150 -8.41 8.59 0.40
CA MET A 150 -7.85 8.98 1.69
C MET A 150 -6.95 10.22 1.59
N ARG A 151 -6.13 10.33 0.55
CA ARG A 151 -5.29 11.51 0.32
C ARG A 151 -6.14 12.73 -0.02
N GLU A 152 -7.16 12.56 -0.85
CA GLU A 152 -8.10 13.63 -1.21
C GLU A 152 -8.83 14.15 0.02
N VAL A 153 -9.45 13.27 0.83
CA VAL A 153 -10.15 13.65 2.07
C VAL A 153 -9.21 14.39 3.03
N ALA A 154 -7.95 14.00 3.14
CA ALA A 154 -6.97 14.65 4.00
C ALA A 154 -6.53 16.03 3.48
N SER A 155 -6.68 16.32 2.19
CA SER A 155 -6.22 17.55 1.54
C SER A 155 -7.33 18.59 1.29
N VAL A 156 -8.62 18.22 1.51
CA VAL A 156 -9.77 19.10 1.23
C VAL A 156 -9.79 20.31 2.15
N THR A 157 -10.02 21.49 1.58
CA THR A 157 -10.27 22.75 2.30
C THR A 157 -11.66 22.77 2.94
N GLU A 158 -11.89 23.65 3.91
CA GLU A 158 -13.20 23.75 4.62
C GLU A 158 -14.39 23.90 3.65
N GLU A 159 -14.24 24.67 2.58
CA GLU A 159 -15.29 24.92 1.58
C GLU A 159 -15.66 23.63 0.79
N GLY A 160 -14.71 22.73 0.59
CA GLY A 160 -14.94 21.46 -0.13
C GLY A 160 -15.63 20.38 0.70
N LYS A 161 -15.71 20.54 2.03
CA LYS A 161 -16.28 19.52 2.94
C LYS A 161 -17.81 19.39 2.86
N ASP A 162 -18.50 20.34 2.23
CA ASP A 162 -19.95 20.33 2.12
C ASP A 162 -20.51 19.58 0.90
N THR A 163 -19.64 19.02 0.07
CA THR A 163 -20.06 18.26 -1.11
C THR A 163 -20.48 16.83 -0.74
N ASP A 164 -21.46 16.28 -1.44
CA ASP A 164 -21.87 14.88 -1.26
C ASP A 164 -20.74 13.91 -1.58
N GLU A 165 -19.94 14.23 -2.60
CA GLU A 165 -18.75 13.47 -2.97
C GLU A 165 -17.74 13.37 -1.81
N TYR A 166 -17.45 14.49 -1.13
CA TYR A 166 -16.56 14.47 0.04
C TYR A 166 -17.14 13.64 1.18
N ARG A 167 -18.44 13.79 1.47
CA ARG A 167 -19.11 13.05 2.55
C ARG A 167 -19.05 11.54 2.31
N GLU A 168 -19.34 11.10 1.09
CA GLU A 168 -19.25 9.68 0.71
C GLU A 168 -17.80 9.17 0.80
N LYS A 169 -16.83 9.88 0.22
CA LYS A 169 -15.40 9.50 0.32
C LYS A 169 -14.95 9.40 1.77
N LYS A 170 -15.36 10.35 2.61
CA LYS A 170 -15.01 10.37 4.04
C LYS A 170 -15.62 9.16 4.77
N GLU A 171 -16.90 8.88 4.58
CA GLU A 171 -17.57 7.74 5.22
C GLU A 171 -16.92 6.40 4.80
N ILE A 172 -16.65 6.24 3.51
CA ILE A 172 -15.97 5.06 2.95
C ILE A 172 -14.56 4.90 3.56
N THR A 173 -13.78 5.96 3.57
CA THR A 173 -12.40 5.90 4.07
C THR A 173 -12.33 5.74 5.58
N ASP A 174 -13.21 6.36 6.35
CA ASP A 174 -13.31 6.18 7.80
C ASP A 174 -13.68 4.71 8.17
N ALA A 175 -14.56 4.08 7.39
CA ALA A 175 -14.89 2.67 7.57
C ALA A 175 -13.73 1.75 7.19
N TRP A 176 -13.01 2.05 6.11
CA TRP A 176 -11.85 1.27 5.67
C TRP A 176 -10.70 1.34 6.67
N GLN A 177 -10.43 2.51 7.27
CA GLN A 177 -9.40 2.69 8.29
C GLN A 177 -9.60 1.77 9.52
N LYS A 178 -10.84 1.41 9.84
CA LYS A 178 -11.17 0.49 10.95
C LYS A 178 -10.93 -0.98 10.60
N SER A 179 -10.67 -1.29 9.33
CA SER A 179 -10.40 -2.65 8.88
C SER A 179 -9.06 -3.14 9.45
N ARG A 180 -9.03 -4.38 9.91
CA ARG A 180 -7.77 -5.05 10.29
C ARG A 180 -6.83 -5.26 9.09
N TYR A 181 -7.34 -5.15 7.86
CA TYR A 181 -6.59 -5.24 6.61
C TYR A 181 -6.20 -3.87 6.04
N PHE A 182 -6.44 -2.81 6.81
CA PHE A 182 -5.95 -1.50 6.44
C PHE A 182 -4.43 -1.49 6.41
N PHE A 183 -3.85 -1.18 5.24
CA PHE A 183 -2.42 -1.36 4.99
C PHE A 183 -1.60 -0.07 5.02
N LEU A 184 -2.24 1.10 5.03
CA LEU A 184 -1.52 2.37 5.19
C LEU A 184 -1.10 2.52 6.65
N VAL A 185 0.19 2.38 6.92
CA VAL A 185 0.71 2.32 8.29
C VAL A 185 1.51 3.57 8.60
N GLY A 186 0.88 4.51 9.28
CA GLY A 186 1.50 5.78 9.67
C GLY A 186 2.70 5.66 10.62
N SER A 187 2.95 4.49 11.20
CA SER A 187 4.10 4.22 12.09
C SER A 187 5.30 3.60 11.38
N LEU A 188 5.26 3.39 10.05
CA LEU A 188 6.37 2.79 9.32
C LEU A 188 7.07 3.80 8.42
N LEU A 189 8.39 3.69 8.32
CA LEU A 189 9.20 4.44 7.34
C LEU A 189 8.78 4.17 5.90
N ILE A 190 8.27 2.96 5.62
CA ILE A 190 7.69 2.55 4.34
C ILE A 190 6.18 2.33 4.57
N PRO A 191 5.36 3.40 4.55
CA PRO A 191 3.96 3.34 4.99
C PRO A 191 2.99 2.78 3.96
N SER A 192 3.41 2.58 2.72
CA SER A 192 2.52 2.17 1.63
C SER A 192 3.23 1.37 0.53
N ALA A 193 2.45 0.67 -0.28
CA ALA A 193 2.94 -0.05 -1.46
C ALA A 193 3.62 0.90 -2.46
N GLN A 194 3.11 2.12 -2.61
CA GLN A 194 3.70 3.13 -3.49
C GLN A 194 5.12 3.51 -3.04
N VAL A 195 5.32 3.72 -1.74
CA VAL A 195 6.66 4.03 -1.20
C VAL A 195 7.60 2.83 -1.33
N LEU A 196 7.12 1.60 -1.12
CA LEU A 196 7.93 0.39 -1.32
C LEU A 196 8.36 0.25 -2.79
N GLN A 197 7.46 0.55 -3.74
CA GLN A 197 7.70 0.49 -5.18
C GLN A 197 8.85 1.40 -5.64
N GLU A 198 9.12 2.52 -4.95
CA GLU A 198 10.25 3.41 -5.25
C GLU A 198 11.62 2.73 -5.06
N TYR A 199 11.69 1.69 -4.22
CA TYR A 199 12.94 1.01 -3.83
C TYR A 199 13.08 -0.40 -4.41
N VAL A 200 11.96 -1.08 -4.65
CA VAL A 200 11.93 -2.42 -5.22
C VAL A 200 10.66 -2.62 -6.01
N ASN A 201 10.77 -3.22 -7.20
CA ASN A 201 9.60 -3.46 -8.03
C ASN A 201 8.70 -4.56 -7.43
N ILE A 202 7.55 -4.14 -6.94
CA ILE A 202 6.46 -5.01 -6.50
C ILE A 202 5.27 -4.98 -7.47
N TYR A 203 5.46 -4.36 -8.66
CA TYR A 203 4.40 -4.15 -9.67
C TYR A 203 3.23 -3.33 -9.14
N ASP A 204 3.51 -2.39 -8.23
CA ASP A 204 2.53 -1.53 -7.56
C ASP A 204 1.37 -2.32 -6.91
N ASN A 205 1.66 -3.54 -6.45
CA ASN A 205 0.69 -4.50 -5.94
C ASN A 205 0.50 -4.34 -4.43
N ARG A 206 -0.70 -3.88 -4.03
CA ARG A 206 -1.08 -3.64 -2.62
C ARG A 206 -1.18 -4.94 -1.82
N GLU A 207 -1.70 -6.00 -2.41
CA GLU A 207 -1.79 -7.30 -1.72
C GLU A 207 -0.40 -7.84 -1.39
N LYS A 208 0.55 -7.68 -2.32
CA LYS A 208 1.95 -8.06 -2.07
C LYS A 208 2.58 -7.24 -0.95
N TYR A 209 2.29 -5.93 -0.89
CA TYR A 209 2.73 -5.09 0.23
C TYR A 209 2.14 -5.56 1.56
N ILE A 210 0.84 -5.89 1.61
CA ILE A 210 0.17 -6.40 2.81
C ILE A 210 0.85 -7.69 3.30
N THR A 211 1.22 -8.60 2.40
CA THR A 211 1.92 -9.84 2.78
C THR A 211 3.33 -9.60 3.34
N LEU A 212 3.99 -8.51 2.94
CA LEU A 212 5.32 -8.12 3.41
C LEU A 212 5.29 -7.23 4.66
N LEU A 213 4.11 -6.72 5.04
CA LEU A 213 3.95 -5.77 6.14
C LEU A 213 4.45 -6.29 7.50
N PRO A 214 4.21 -7.56 7.91
CA PRO A 214 4.76 -8.08 9.15
C PRO A 214 6.30 -8.07 9.18
N ASP A 215 6.94 -8.39 8.06
CA ASP A 215 8.40 -8.37 7.96
C ASP A 215 8.95 -6.94 7.96
N LEU A 216 8.26 -5.97 7.35
CA LEU A 216 8.62 -4.55 7.44
C LEU A 216 8.57 -4.03 8.88
N ARG A 217 7.54 -4.40 9.64
CA ARG A 217 7.44 -4.08 11.07
C ARG A 217 8.59 -4.68 11.85
N TYR A 218 8.84 -5.96 11.70
CA TYR A 218 9.96 -6.64 12.33
C TYR A 218 11.30 -5.94 12.05
N ILE A 219 11.55 -5.56 10.80
CA ILE A 219 12.81 -4.88 10.42
C ILE A 219 12.91 -3.52 11.10
N GLN A 220 11.83 -2.75 11.14
CA GLN A 220 11.85 -1.45 11.79
C GLN A 220 12.02 -1.55 13.31
N GLU A 221 11.29 -2.45 13.96
CA GLU A 221 11.23 -2.56 15.43
C GLU A 221 12.44 -3.35 15.99
N ASP A 222 12.81 -4.49 15.36
CA ASP A 222 13.84 -5.39 15.90
C ASP A 222 15.25 -5.17 15.30
N ILE A 223 15.35 -4.54 14.12
CA ILE A 223 16.67 -4.31 13.49
C ILE A 223 17.07 -2.84 13.54
N LEU A 224 16.17 -1.90 13.16
CA LEU A 224 16.53 -0.49 13.09
C LEU A 224 16.40 0.22 14.45
N ALA A 225 15.32 0.01 15.18
CA ALA A 225 15.08 0.71 16.44
C ALA A 225 16.16 0.50 17.49
N PRO A 226 16.73 -0.72 17.70
CA PRO A 226 17.82 -0.91 18.65
C PRO A 226 19.11 -0.16 18.29
N VAL A 227 19.32 0.12 16.99
CA VAL A 227 20.52 0.78 16.47
C VAL A 227 20.35 2.29 16.41
N VAL A 228 19.22 2.77 15.90
CA VAL A 228 18.94 4.20 15.67
C VAL A 228 18.38 4.86 16.95
N GLY A 229 17.66 4.12 17.76
CA GLY A 229 16.86 4.58 18.89
C GLY A 229 15.39 4.78 18.48
N GLU A 230 14.48 4.34 19.36
CA GLU A 230 13.04 4.40 19.11
C GLU A 230 12.57 5.84 18.87
N ASP A 231 12.87 6.77 19.78
CA ASP A 231 12.44 8.18 19.68
C ASP A 231 12.93 8.87 18.39
N LEU A 232 14.18 8.57 17.96
CA LEU A 232 14.71 9.14 16.73
C LEU A 232 14.06 8.52 15.51
N LEU A 233 13.77 7.22 15.54
CA LEU A 233 13.12 6.51 14.46
C LEU A 233 11.66 6.98 14.29
N ASP A 234 10.94 7.19 15.38
CA ASP A 234 9.56 7.72 15.38
C ASP A 234 9.55 9.15 14.83
N PHE A 235 10.47 10.00 15.27
CA PHE A 235 10.62 11.34 14.71
C PHE A 235 10.89 11.32 13.20
N LEU A 236 11.77 10.44 12.73
CA LEU A 236 12.07 10.27 11.30
C LEU A 236 10.86 9.75 10.52
N THR A 237 10.11 8.82 11.10
CA THR A 237 8.90 8.26 10.51
C THR A 237 7.82 9.31 10.34
N ASP A 238 7.57 10.11 11.37
CA ASP A 238 6.64 11.25 11.32
C ASP A 238 7.01 12.25 10.22
N ASN A 239 8.30 12.58 10.11
CA ASN A 239 8.80 13.48 9.07
C ASN A 239 8.73 12.84 7.66
N ALA A 240 8.89 11.52 7.57
CA ALA A 240 8.76 10.79 6.31
C ALA A 240 7.32 10.86 5.75
N ILE A 241 6.32 10.90 6.63
CA ILE A 241 4.89 10.95 6.29
C ILE A 241 4.46 12.39 6.01
N LYS A 242 4.82 13.33 6.88
CA LYS A 242 4.44 14.76 6.75
C LYS A 242 5.22 15.49 5.65
N GLY A 243 6.31 14.89 5.17
CA GLY A 243 7.27 15.52 4.27
C GLY A 243 8.23 16.46 5.02
N THR A 244 9.54 16.24 4.86
CA THR A 244 10.56 17.11 5.46
C THR A 244 11.17 18.04 4.45
N LYS A 245 11.37 19.32 4.83
CA LYS A 245 12.09 20.31 4.04
C LYS A 245 13.61 20.21 4.24
N ASP A 246 14.06 19.61 5.33
CA ASP A 246 15.48 19.45 5.61
C ASP A 246 16.08 18.34 4.75
N LYS A 247 17.10 18.71 3.97
CA LYS A 247 17.76 17.80 3.02
C LYS A 247 18.54 16.67 3.72
N LYS A 248 19.04 16.88 4.95
CA LYS A 248 19.81 15.86 5.68
C LYS A 248 18.87 14.80 6.24
N PHE A 249 17.71 15.21 6.79
CA PHE A 249 16.67 14.29 7.19
C PHE A 249 16.11 13.50 6.00
N ALA A 250 15.79 14.16 4.90
CA ALA A 250 15.31 13.50 3.69
C ALA A 250 16.29 12.42 3.19
N ARG A 251 17.59 12.73 3.23
CA ARG A 251 18.64 11.76 2.85
C ARG A 251 18.75 10.60 3.84
N LEU A 252 18.61 10.85 5.14
CA LEU A 252 18.64 9.80 6.15
C LEU A 252 17.45 8.88 6.00
N ILE A 253 16.23 9.42 5.87
CA ILE A 253 15.00 8.65 5.61
C ILE A 253 15.18 7.76 4.37
N HIS A 254 15.69 8.33 3.27
CA HIS A 254 15.93 7.58 2.05
C HIS A 254 16.94 6.43 2.25
N ARG A 255 18.03 6.65 3.01
CA ARG A 255 19.02 5.62 3.33
C ARG A 255 18.42 4.51 4.20
N LEU A 256 17.66 4.87 5.23
CA LEU A 256 16.99 3.90 6.10
C LEU A 256 15.98 3.05 5.33
N ARG A 257 15.18 3.66 4.45
CA ARG A 257 14.26 2.93 3.56
C ARG A 257 15.01 1.93 2.66
N LYS A 258 16.14 2.32 2.10
CA LYS A 258 17.00 1.40 1.33
C LYS A 258 17.49 0.23 2.17
N ALA A 259 17.96 0.50 3.40
CA ALA A 259 18.41 -0.54 4.31
C ALA A 259 17.27 -1.50 4.66
N MET A 260 16.07 -0.96 4.99
CA MET A 260 14.87 -1.77 5.23
C MET A 260 14.55 -2.71 4.07
N VAL A 261 14.54 -2.19 2.84
CA VAL A 261 14.22 -2.99 1.65
C VAL A 261 15.26 -4.08 1.41
N LYS A 262 16.54 -3.83 1.65
CA LYS A 262 17.58 -4.86 1.56
C LYS A 262 17.38 -5.95 2.63
N HIS A 263 17.08 -5.57 3.87
CA HIS A 263 16.72 -6.53 4.92
C HIS A 263 15.45 -7.31 4.58
N LEU A 264 14.44 -6.66 4.00
CA LEU A 264 13.21 -7.30 3.57
C LEU A 264 13.48 -8.38 2.51
N ILE A 265 14.28 -8.07 1.49
CA ILE A 265 14.66 -9.03 0.45
C ILE A 265 15.47 -10.18 1.06
N ALA A 266 16.44 -9.88 1.92
CA ALA A 266 17.27 -10.90 2.57
C ALA A 266 16.44 -11.85 3.44
N ARG A 267 15.42 -11.35 4.15
CA ARG A 267 14.58 -12.12 5.05
C ARG A 267 13.56 -12.99 4.32
N THR A 268 12.85 -12.40 3.35
CA THR A 268 11.70 -13.04 2.70
C THR A 268 12.05 -13.75 1.39
N ASN A 269 13.16 -13.36 0.77
CA ASN A 269 13.55 -13.78 -0.58
C ASN A 269 12.40 -13.71 -1.61
N PHE A 270 11.53 -12.71 -1.49
CA PHE A 270 10.36 -12.58 -2.37
C PHE A 270 10.73 -12.33 -3.84
N LEU A 271 11.99 -11.97 -4.11
CA LEU A 271 12.54 -11.85 -5.47
C LEU A 271 13.08 -13.18 -6.02
N LYS A 272 13.07 -14.25 -5.20
CA LYS A 272 13.57 -15.58 -5.57
C LYS A 272 15.02 -15.58 -6.06
N LEU A 273 15.86 -14.84 -5.34
CA LEU A 273 17.30 -14.77 -5.62
C LEU A 273 17.99 -16.10 -5.32
N SER A 274 19.12 -16.36 -5.98
CA SER A 274 20.00 -17.47 -5.66
C SER A 274 20.61 -17.32 -4.26
N ALA A 275 21.06 -18.41 -3.66
CA ALA A 275 21.67 -18.36 -2.33
C ALA A 275 22.90 -17.43 -2.24
N PRO A 276 23.82 -17.39 -3.22
CA PRO A 276 24.95 -16.43 -3.22
C PRO A 276 24.48 -14.97 -3.30
N ASP A 277 23.49 -14.68 -4.17
CA ASP A 277 22.95 -13.32 -4.32
C ASP A 277 22.24 -12.88 -3.04
N LEU A 278 21.48 -13.77 -2.40
CA LEU A 278 20.79 -13.52 -1.15
C LEU A 278 21.80 -13.21 -0.02
N ALA A 279 22.90 -13.93 0.07
CA ALA A 279 23.98 -13.67 1.03
C ALA A 279 24.60 -12.28 0.78
N THR A 280 24.79 -11.91 -0.48
CA THR A 280 25.30 -10.58 -0.86
C THR A 280 24.33 -9.49 -0.41
N VAL A 281 23.02 -9.66 -0.68
CA VAL A 281 21.99 -8.70 -0.25
C VAL A 281 21.95 -8.58 1.28
N HIS A 282 22.11 -9.67 2.01
CA HIS A 282 22.17 -9.63 3.48
C HIS A 282 23.36 -8.82 3.98
N ASN A 283 24.55 -9.02 3.44
CA ASN A 283 25.74 -8.24 3.81
C ASN A 283 25.58 -6.76 3.46
N GLU A 284 25.01 -6.46 2.29
CA GLU A 284 24.68 -5.08 1.90
C GLU A 284 23.69 -4.42 2.86
N ALA A 285 22.68 -5.15 3.32
CA ALA A 285 21.68 -4.66 4.26
C ALA A 285 22.34 -4.20 5.58
N VAL A 286 23.21 -5.03 6.15
CA VAL A 286 23.97 -4.71 7.39
C VAL A 286 24.88 -3.50 7.16
N LEU A 287 25.60 -3.46 6.03
CA LEU A 287 26.47 -2.34 5.68
C LEU A 287 25.68 -1.03 5.55
N MET A 288 24.48 -1.08 4.97
CA MET A 288 23.63 0.11 4.81
C MET A 288 23.14 0.65 6.16
N VAL A 289 22.82 -0.20 7.13
CA VAL A 289 22.49 0.25 8.50
C VAL A 289 23.68 0.95 9.14
N ASN A 290 24.89 0.36 9.05
CA ASN A 290 26.11 0.99 9.57
C ASN A 290 26.39 2.35 8.92
N ASN A 291 26.19 2.46 7.60
CA ASN A 291 26.31 3.74 6.89
C ASN A 291 25.27 4.78 7.33
N CYS A 292 24.08 4.36 7.79
CA CYS A 292 23.10 5.27 8.40
C CYS A 292 23.60 5.76 9.77
N VAL A 293 24.17 4.89 10.59
CA VAL A 293 24.79 5.24 11.87
C VAL A 293 25.90 6.28 11.69
N ASP A 294 26.81 6.04 10.76
CA ASP A 294 27.89 6.98 10.46
C ASP A 294 27.37 8.33 9.95
N TYR A 295 26.31 8.30 9.15
CA TYR A 295 25.66 9.52 8.68
C TYR A 295 25.02 10.30 9.82
N ILE A 296 24.36 9.64 10.77
CA ILE A 296 23.78 10.27 11.96
C ILE A 296 24.89 10.90 12.80
N ARG A 297 25.99 10.20 13.06
CA ARG A 297 27.16 10.72 13.80
C ARG A 297 27.76 11.95 13.13
N MET A 298 27.94 11.89 11.81
CA MET A 298 28.52 12.98 11.02
C MET A 298 27.70 14.27 11.10
N TYR A 299 26.38 14.18 11.15
CA TYR A 299 25.45 15.30 11.16
C TYR A 299 24.70 15.45 12.50
N GLN A 300 25.25 14.91 13.59
CA GLN A 300 24.62 14.91 14.90
C GLN A 300 24.17 16.31 15.35
N SER A 301 25.01 17.34 15.16
CA SER A 301 24.69 18.72 15.54
C SER A 301 23.45 19.27 14.81
N ASP A 302 23.29 18.91 13.52
CA ASP A 302 22.13 19.33 12.74
C ASP A 302 20.88 18.60 13.23
N PHE A 303 20.98 17.32 13.54
CA PHE A 303 19.86 16.53 14.08
C PHE A 303 19.44 16.97 15.48
N ILE A 304 20.37 17.37 16.34
CA ILE A 304 20.08 17.97 17.65
C ILE A 304 19.29 19.28 17.49
N SER A 305 19.62 20.10 16.50
CA SER A 305 18.91 21.37 16.29
C SER A 305 17.43 21.19 15.93
N LEU A 306 17.07 20.07 15.35
CA LEU A 306 15.72 19.78 14.85
C LEU A 306 14.95 18.79 15.71
N ALA A 307 15.63 17.85 16.36
CA ALA A 307 15.06 16.78 17.17
C ALA A 307 15.90 16.48 18.42
N LYS A 308 16.12 17.48 19.27
CA LYS A 308 17.05 17.39 20.39
C LYS A 308 16.80 16.19 21.29
N ASN A 309 15.58 16.05 21.80
CA ASN A 309 15.25 14.98 22.76
C ASN A 309 15.42 13.59 22.13
N ALA A 310 14.92 13.42 20.92
CA ALA A 310 15.00 12.16 20.20
C ALA A 310 16.46 11.79 19.85
N MET A 311 17.29 12.78 19.48
CA MET A 311 18.70 12.54 19.20
C MET A 311 19.50 12.24 20.46
N GLU A 312 19.25 12.95 21.57
CA GLU A 312 19.95 12.73 22.83
C GLU A 312 19.57 11.38 23.49
N ALA A 313 18.36 10.83 23.20
CA ALA A 313 17.93 9.49 23.61
C ALA A 313 18.50 8.37 22.72
N SER A 314 18.99 8.68 21.53
CA SER A 314 19.51 7.69 20.59
C SER A 314 20.79 7.02 21.08
N PRO A 315 20.98 5.68 20.91
CA PRO A 315 22.22 4.97 21.22
C PRO A 315 23.44 5.48 20.43
N ILE A 316 23.20 6.20 19.33
CA ILE A 316 24.26 6.77 18.48
C ILE A 316 24.82 8.07 19.05
N TYR A 317 24.08 8.71 19.96
CA TYR A 317 24.42 10.02 20.47
C TYR A 317 25.77 10.03 21.19
N ASP A 318 26.63 10.97 20.77
CA ASP A 318 27.92 11.23 21.41
C ASP A 318 27.94 12.64 22.00
N ALA A 319 27.85 12.71 23.32
CA ALA A 319 27.87 13.97 24.06
C ALA A 319 29.25 14.74 23.89
N SER A 320 30.33 14.03 23.58
CA SER A 320 31.65 14.64 23.38
C SER A 320 31.76 15.36 22.04
N ALA A 321 31.04 14.92 21.04
CA ALA A 321 31.02 15.54 19.71
C ALA A 321 30.34 16.93 19.70
N LYS A 322 29.61 17.29 20.77
CA LYS A 322 28.94 18.58 20.94
C LYS A 322 29.91 19.74 21.11
N LYS A 323 31.16 19.47 21.48
CA LYS A 323 32.17 20.50 21.75
C LYS A 323 32.94 21.01 20.53
N VAL A 324 32.72 20.45 19.35
CA VAL A 324 33.63 20.68 18.22
C VAL A 324 33.23 21.84 17.29
N ARG A 325 32.02 22.42 17.46
CA ARG A 325 31.64 23.60 16.66
C ARG A 325 30.81 24.59 17.45
N GLU A 326 31.41 25.21 18.46
CA GLU A 326 31.06 26.61 18.70
C GLU A 326 31.45 27.36 17.43
N PRO A 327 30.57 28.21 16.87
CA PRO A 327 31.02 29.09 15.79
C PRO A 327 32.24 29.81 16.29
N TYR A 328 33.33 29.75 15.54
CA TYR A 328 34.53 30.53 15.78
C TYR A 328 34.06 32.00 15.81
N GLU A 329 33.81 32.50 17.01
CA GLU A 329 33.73 33.95 17.19
C GLU A 329 35.17 34.42 16.97
N PRO A 330 35.42 35.17 15.88
CA PRO A 330 36.77 35.71 15.71
C PRO A 330 37.05 36.58 16.90
N THR A 331 38.01 36.15 17.74
CA THR A 331 38.52 36.92 18.88
C THR A 331 39.13 38.25 18.43
N PHE A 332 39.20 38.45 17.11
CA PHE A 332 39.66 39.67 16.48
C PHE A 332 38.48 40.52 15.99
N LYS A 333 38.15 41.52 16.77
CA LYS A 333 37.21 42.57 16.39
C LYS A 333 37.95 43.62 15.58
N ASN A 334 38.15 43.40 14.29
CA ASN A 334 38.88 44.29 13.40
C ASN A 334 38.25 45.69 13.20
N ASN A 335 36.99 45.88 13.67
CA ASN A 335 36.25 47.10 13.47
C ASN A 335 36.02 47.91 14.78
N GLU A 336 36.69 47.57 15.87
CA GLU A 336 36.66 48.39 17.09
C GLU A 336 37.81 49.41 17.06
N ASP A 337 37.51 50.67 17.33
CA ASP A 337 38.51 51.74 17.45
C ASP A 337 39.55 51.36 18.48
N GLY A 338 40.81 51.24 18.02
CA GLY A 338 41.95 50.88 18.85
C GLY A 338 42.65 49.54 18.52
N ASN A 339 42.10 48.76 17.59
CA ASN A 339 42.77 47.53 17.14
C ASN A 339 43.87 47.84 16.12
N VAL A 340 45.10 47.37 16.43
CA VAL A 340 46.29 47.60 15.58
C VAL A 340 46.21 46.65 14.37
N MET A 341 46.15 47.22 13.18
CA MET A 341 46.23 46.45 11.93
C MET A 341 47.69 46.00 11.74
N PHE A 342 47.97 44.70 11.83
CA PHE A 342 49.24 44.14 11.43
C PHE A 342 49.30 44.08 9.90
N VAL A 343 50.05 45.01 9.31
CA VAL A 343 50.44 44.93 7.91
C VAL A 343 51.65 44.01 7.83
N ILE A 344 51.47 42.83 7.24
CA ILE A 344 52.62 41.97 6.90
C ILE A 344 53.30 42.60 5.70
N PRO A 345 54.56 43.06 5.81
CA PRO A 345 55.28 43.56 4.65
C PRO A 345 55.54 42.43 3.67
N ALA A 346 55.18 42.66 2.39
CA ALA A 346 55.50 41.75 1.32
C ALA A 346 57.02 41.49 1.30
N LEU A 347 57.41 40.24 1.44
CA LEU A 347 58.80 39.80 1.20
C LEU A 347 59.05 39.97 -0.29
N SER A 348 59.94 40.90 -0.59
CA SER A 348 60.57 41.12 -1.90
C SER A 348 61.53 39.98 -2.26
#